data_f40bd30a3f55fc5229a900ee0c6de46f
#
_entry.id   f40bd30a3f55fc5229a900ee0c6de46f
#
_cell.length_a   1.000
_cell.length_b   1.000
_cell.length_c   1.000
_cell.angle_alpha   90.00
_cell.angle_beta   90.00
_cell.angle_gamma   90.00
#
_symmetry.space_group_name_H-M   'P 1'
#
loop_
_entity.id
_entity.type
_entity.pdbx_description
1 polymer ?
#
loop_
_entity_poly.entity_id
_entity_poly.type
_entity_poly.pdbx_seq_one_letter_code
_entity_poly.pdbx_strand_id
1 'polypeptide(L)'
;QNADTNDSAEVEEVIQVVGSRLSMRTATDGSAPVDIISGEDLAATGMTDTAKALQYAVPSFNFPSSSITDGSDAVRPASLRGLSPDHTLVLINGKRRHSSALVHLNGTTGRGSSNVGLNAIPMSAIKRIEVLRDGAAALYGSDAIAGVINVVLKDNSEGGSASFQLGQTHKGDGEQWRASASTGFSVGEDGALTVSGELQHKNRTNRAGPDTRQQYPLLENGDPDPREETFDRQSFHIGQAEYENASLFANFDMTLGDGRIYAFGGMSDRKSESGAFYRRAIQSNTLTEIYPDGFLPILAPDVKDYSMYAGYEWYLGEWTLDFSGGYGVSEFQYNVENSLNASLGPDVTPTSFDAGTLTNEESNITFDAQRFVPFVNNSDLSIAFGVSY
;
A
#
# COMPACT_ATOMS: atom_id res chain seq x y z
N GLN A 1 -2.93 -54.35 18.70
CA GLN A 1 -3.70 -53.71 17.61
C GLN A 1 -3.35 -52.23 17.61
N ASN A 2 -2.36 -51.88 16.81
CA ASN A 2 -1.97 -50.51 16.55
C ASN A 2 -2.83 -50.01 15.37
N ALA A 3 -3.59 -48.96 15.60
CA ALA A 3 -4.21 -48.19 14.54
C ALA A 3 -3.24 -47.07 14.22
N ASP A 4 -2.48 -47.24 13.13
CA ASP A 4 -1.76 -46.16 12.46
C ASP A 4 -2.81 -45.26 11.76
N THR A 5 -3.13 -44.13 12.37
CA THR A 5 -3.78 -43.03 11.68
C THR A 5 -2.70 -42.26 10.97
N ASN A 6 -2.47 -42.61 9.70
CA ASN A 6 -1.73 -41.80 8.76
C ASN A 6 -2.61 -40.60 8.40
N ASP A 7 -2.47 -39.52 9.19
CA ASP A 7 -3.00 -38.19 8.83
C ASP A 7 -2.00 -37.55 7.83
N SER A 8 -2.11 -38.00 6.57
CA SER A 8 -1.46 -37.32 5.48
C SER A 8 -2.25 -36.04 5.25
N ALA A 9 -1.82 -34.93 5.88
CA ALA A 9 -2.22 -33.62 5.45
C ALA A 9 -1.87 -33.51 3.94
N GLU A 10 -2.89 -33.50 3.08
CA GLU A 10 -2.74 -33.11 1.68
C GLU A 10 -2.15 -31.70 1.70
N VAL A 11 -0.89 -31.59 1.34
CA VAL A 11 -0.26 -30.30 1.06
C VAL A 11 -0.92 -29.80 -0.21
N GLU A 12 -1.90 -28.92 -0.05
CA GLU A 12 -2.54 -28.24 -1.16
C GLU A 12 -1.44 -27.50 -1.96
N GLU A 13 -1.17 -27.97 -3.17
CA GLU A 13 -0.09 -27.46 -4.00
C GLU A 13 -0.43 -26.04 -4.42
N VAL A 14 0.30 -25.06 -3.85
CA VAL A 14 0.04 -23.63 -4.10
C VAL A 14 0.52 -23.27 -5.51
N ILE A 15 -0.42 -23.00 -6.41
CA ILE A 15 -0.12 -22.59 -7.79
C ILE A 15 0.48 -21.18 -7.79
N GLN A 16 1.70 -21.08 -8.31
CA GLN A 16 2.41 -19.81 -8.43
C GLN A 16 1.95 -19.03 -9.66
N VAL A 17 1.62 -17.74 -9.49
CA VAL A 17 1.21 -16.85 -10.58
C VAL A 17 2.35 -16.00 -11.12
N VAL A 18 3.31 -15.60 -10.27
CA VAL A 18 4.45 -14.75 -10.68
C VAL A 18 5.70 -15.54 -11.08
N GLY A 19 6.53 -14.93 -11.91
CA GLY A 19 7.79 -15.53 -12.39
C GLY A 19 7.63 -16.48 -13.57
N SER A 20 6.39 -16.74 -13.99
CA SER A 20 6.06 -17.49 -15.20
C SER A 20 4.76 -16.95 -15.79
N ARG A 21 4.63 -16.95 -17.10
CA ARG A 21 3.33 -16.74 -17.77
C ARG A 21 2.44 -17.99 -17.76
N LEU A 22 2.86 -19.02 -17.01
CA LEU A 22 2.19 -20.30 -16.91
C LEU A 22 1.35 -20.36 -15.64
N SER A 23 0.08 -20.64 -15.79
CA SER A 23 -0.88 -20.76 -14.69
C SER A 23 -0.75 -22.03 -13.84
N MET A 24 0.19 -22.93 -14.16
CA MET A 24 0.31 -24.27 -13.55
C MET A 24 1.73 -24.61 -13.07
N ARG A 25 2.47 -23.65 -12.52
CA ARG A 25 3.77 -23.92 -11.90
C ARG A 25 3.74 -23.64 -10.41
N THR A 26 4.32 -24.55 -9.65
CA THR A 26 4.53 -24.38 -8.20
C THR A 26 5.72 -23.44 -7.92
N ALA A 27 5.82 -22.95 -6.67
CA ALA A 27 6.95 -22.12 -6.23
C ALA A 27 8.30 -22.84 -6.36
N THR A 28 8.31 -24.17 -6.38
CA THR A 28 9.50 -25.02 -6.50
C THR A 28 9.94 -25.27 -7.92
N ASP A 29 9.07 -25.07 -8.92
CA ASP A 29 9.37 -25.34 -10.33
C ASP A 29 9.97 -24.14 -11.06
N GLY A 30 10.05 -22.97 -10.40
CA GLY A 30 10.60 -21.74 -10.94
C GLY A 30 12.12 -21.63 -10.77
N SER A 31 12.81 -21.08 -11.78
CA SER A 31 14.25 -20.75 -11.67
C SER A 31 14.53 -19.51 -10.80
N ALA A 32 13.49 -18.73 -10.49
CA ALA A 32 13.60 -17.50 -9.70
C ALA A 32 12.93 -17.71 -8.32
N PRO A 33 13.52 -17.17 -7.23
CA PRO A 33 12.99 -17.32 -5.88
C PRO A 33 11.71 -16.51 -5.70
N VAL A 34 10.62 -17.20 -5.34
CA VAL A 34 9.33 -16.59 -5.00
C VAL A 34 9.00 -16.91 -3.56
N ASP A 35 8.72 -15.87 -2.78
CA ASP A 35 8.14 -16.03 -1.44
C ASP A 35 6.62 -15.99 -1.55
N ILE A 36 5.94 -16.96 -0.95
CA ILE A 36 4.49 -17.01 -0.87
C ILE A 36 4.09 -16.83 0.59
N ILE A 37 3.32 -15.79 0.87
CA ILE A 37 2.85 -15.46 2.21
C ILE A 37 1.33 -15.49 2.20
N SER A 38 0.73 -16.37 3.00
CA SER A 38 -0.72 -16.47 3.11
C SER A 38 -1.34 -15.23 3.80
N GLY A 39 -2.61 -14.95 3.52
CA GLY A 39 -3.35 -13.91 4.24
C GLY A 39 -3.45 -14.18 5.74
N GLU A 40 -3.43 -15.46 6.15
CA GLU A 40 -3.41 -15.88 7.55
C GLU A 40 -2.06 -15.57 8.21
N ASP A 41 -0.95 -15.84 7.52
CA ASP A 41 0.39 -15.50 8.02
C ASP A 41 0.57 -13.98 8.17
N LEU A 42 0.05 -13.19 7.22
CA LEU A 42 0.04 -11.73 7.34
C LEU A 42 -0.76 -11.29 8.57
N ALA A 43 -1.94 -11.84 8.79
CA ALA A 43 -2.78 -11.53 9.94
C ALA A 43 -2.12 -11.95 11.26
N ALA A 44 -1.42 -13.10 11.29
CA ALA A 44 -0.70 -13.61 12.45
C ALA A 44 0.47 -12.71 12.90
N THR A 45 0.98 -11.84 12.04
CA THR A 45 1.99 -10.84 12.45
C THR A 45 1.50 -9.85 13.51
N GLY A 46 0.18 -9.72 13.68
CA GLY A 46 -0.43 -8.73 14.55
C GLY A 46 -0.35 -7.29 14.04
N MET A 47 0.18 -7.06 12.85
CA MET A 47 0.23 -5.74 12.23
C MET A 47 -1.14 -5.35 11.67
N THR A 48 -1.52 -4.09 11.82
CA THR A 48 -2.77 -3.58 11.26
C THR A 48 -2.64 -3.13 9.81
N ASP A 49 -1.44 -2.88 9.35
CA ASP A 49 -1.06 -2.33 8.04
C ASP A 49 -0.49 -3.47 7.16
N THR A 50 -1.10 -3.70 5.99
CA THR A 50 -0.76 -4.81 5.07
C THR A 50 0.71 -4.76 4.64
N ALA A 51 1.21 -3.60 4.23
CA ALA A 51 2.59 -3.47 3.79
C ALA A 51 3.59 -3.63 4.96
N LYS A 52 3.17 -3.27 6.18
CA LYS A 52 4.00 -3.51 7.37
C LYS A 52 4.07 -5.00 7.73
N ALA A 53 2.95 -5.72 7.61
CA ALA A 53 2.93 -7.17 7.78
C ALA A 53 3.83 -7.85 6.74
N LEU A 54 3.78 -7.40 5.48
CA LEU A 54 4.66 -7.91 4.43
C LEU A 54 6.14 -7.63 4.72
N GLN A 55 6.50 -6.45 5.22
CA GLN A 55 7.87 -6.14 5.63
C GLN A 55 8.39 -7.09 6.71
N TYR A 56 7.52 -7.51 7.61
CA TYR A 56 7.88 -8.45 8.66
C TYR A 56 8.12 -9.86 8.11
N ALA A 57 7.34 -10.27 7.11
CA ALA A 57 7.41 -11.60 6.50
C ALA A 57 8.53 -11.72 5.45
N VAL A 58 8.85 -10.64 4.73
CA VAL A 58 9.78 -10.64 3.59
C VAL A 58 10.96 -9.69 3.84
N PRO A 59 12.15 -10.19 4.19
CA PRO A 59 13.31 -9.36 4.54
C PRO A 59 13.80 -8.43 3.40
N SER A 60 13.52 -8.76 2.15
CA SER A 60 13.89 -7.92 0.99
C SER A 60 12.92 -6.77 0.73
N PHE A 61 11.78 -6.76 1.39
CA PHE A 61 10.76 -5.72 1.25
C PHE A 61 10.96 -4.62 2.31
N ASN A 62 11.01 -3.38 1.86
CA ASN A 62 11.20 -2.21 2.71
C ASN A 62 9.96 -1.32 2.67
N PHE A 63 9.45 -0.98 3.86
CA PHE A 63 8.31 -0.09 4.03
C PHE A 63 8.60 0.89 5.17
N PRO A 64 9.46 1.90 4.94
CA PRO A 64 9.93 2.80 5.98
C PRO A 64 8.81 3.65 6.54
N SER A 65 8.91 3.98 7.84
CA SER A 65 8.07 4.97 8.50
C SER A 65 8.87 6.26 8.64
N SER A 66 8.85 7.08 7.60
CA SER A 66 9.53 8.37 7.58
C SER A 66 8.67 9.44 8.27
N SER A 67 9.30 10.52 8.73
CA SER A 67 8.64 11.68 9.35
C SER A 67 9.13 12.95 8.68
N ILE A 68 8.32 14.00 8.65
CA ILE A 68 8.65 15.29 8.00
C ILE A 68 8.97 15.06 6.52
N THR A 69 8.03 14.48 5.78
CA THR A 69 8.25 13.95 4.42
C THR A 69 7.36 14.58 3.36
N ASP A 70 6.72 15.70 3.67
CA ASP A 70 5.85 16.44 2.75
C ASP A 70 4.73 15.54 2.14
N GLY A 71 4.11 14.69 2.97
CA GLY A 71 2.99 13.82 2.59
C GLY A 71 3.37 12.38 2.25
N SER A 72 4.65 12.06 2.07
CA SER A 72 5.08 10.68 1.77
C SER A 72 4.78 9.69 2.91
N ASP A 73 4.62 10.16 4.13
CA ASP A 73 4.22 9.38 5.30
C ASP A 73 2.76 8.89 5.23
N ALA A 74 1.90 9.54 4.45
CA ALA A 74 0.52 9.11 4.22
C ALA A 74 0.41 7.89 3.29
N VAL A 75 1.22 7.83 2.23
CA VAL A 75 1.21 6.74 1.24
C VAL A 75 2.36 5.74 1.43
N ARG A 76 3.47 6.17 1.99
CA ARG A 76 4.67 5.40 2.36
C ARG A 76 5.26 4.56 1.20
N PRO A 77 6.42 4.92 0.69
CA PRO A 77 7.02 4.23 -0.44
C PRO A 77 7.45 2.80 -0.06
N ALA A 78 6.88 1.82 -0.73
CA ALA A 78 7.29 0.42 -0.65
C ALA A 78 8.37 0.12 -1.69
N SER A 79 9.41 -0.60 -1.32
CA SER A 79 10.49 -0.97 -2.24
C SER A 79 11.00 -2.38 -1.98
N LEU A 80 11.58 -3.00 -3.01
CA LEU A 80 12.26 -4.28 -2.93
C LEU A 80 13.77 -4.10 -3.10
N ARG A 81 14.54 -4.86 -2.30
CA ARG A 81 16.02 -4.98 -2.43
C ARG A 81 16.75 -3.63 -2.31
N GLY A 82 16.13 -2.64 -1.68
CA GLY A 82 16.68 -1.28 -1.53
C GLY A 82 16.70 -0.44 -2.80
N LEU A 83 16.02 -0.88 -3.86
CA LEU A 83 15.86 -0.11 -5.10
C LEU A 83 14.73 0.91 -4.97
N SER A 84 14.60 1.79 -5.97
CA SER A 84 13.55 2.81 -5.99
C SER A 84 12.15 2.19 -6.00
N PRO A 85 11.14 2.80 -5.37
CA PRO A 85 9.78 2.27 -5.30
C PRO A 85 9.12 2.02 -6.68
N ASP A 86 9.42 2.85 -7.67
CA ASP A 86 8.96 2.71 -9.05
C ASP A 86 9.62 1.54 -9.83
N HIS A 87 10.64 0.90 -9.25
CA HIS A 87 11.25 -0.32 -9.79
C HIS A 87 10.58 -1.60 -9.27
N THR A 88 9.57 -1.49 -8.45
CA THR A 88 8.81 -2.63 -7.89
C THR A 88 7.44 -2.70 -8.53
N LEU A 89 7.22 -3.67 -9.39
CA LEU A 89 5.93 -3.90 -10.00
C LEU A 89 4.96 -4.51 -8.99
N VAL A 90 3.77 -3.94 -8.88
CA VAL A 90 2.68 -4.51 -8.07
C VAL A 90 1.54 -4.95 -8.99
N LEU A 91 1.09 -6.18 -8.78
CA LEU A 91 -0.03 -6.78 -9.47
C LEU A 91 -1.16 -7.11 -8.47
N ILE A 92 -2.40 -7.13 -8.96
CA ILE A 92 -3.55 -7.72 -8.27
C ILE A 92 -4.10 -8.80 -9.20
N ASN A 93 -4.19 -10.04 -8.74
CA ASN A 93 -4.61 -11.19 -9.55
C ASN A 93 -3.87 -11.26 -10.90
N GLY A 94 -2.57 -10.93 -10.91
CA GLY A 94 -1.74 -10.93 -12.11
C GLY A 94 -1.88 -9.71 -13.03
N LYS A 95 -2.78 -8.76 -12.75
CA LYS A 95 -2.97 -7.54 -13.53
C LYS A 95 -2.30 -6.34 -12.85
N ARG A 96 -1.70 -5.45 -13.64
CA ARG A 96 -0.93 -4.29 -13.17
C ARG A 96 -1.80 -3.32 -12.36
N ARG A 97 -1.34 -2.97 -11.16
CA ARG A 97 -1.98 -1.94 -10.36
C ARG A 97 -1.41 -0.56 -10.70
N HIS A 98 -2.27 0.45 -10.71
CA HIS A 98 -1.89 1.85 -10.93
C HIS A 98 -1.03 2.40 -9.78
N SER A 99 -0.28 3.45 -10.10
CA SER A 99 0.57 4.16 -9.16
C SER A 99 -0.20 5.18 -8.32
N SER A 100 0.36 5.55 -7.17
CA SER A 100 -0.12 6.67 -6.36
C SER A 100 0.07 8.00 -7.08
N ALA A 101 -0.79 8.96 -6.83
CA ALA A 101 -0.68 10.32 -7.35
C ALA A 101 0.51 11.10 -6.75
N LEU A 102 0.97 10.71 -5.56
CA LEU A 102 2.06 11.40 -4.88
C LEU A 102 3.42 11.06 -5.47
N VAL A 103 4.18 12.08 -5.88
CA VAL A 103 5.61 11.98 -6.15
C VAL A 103 6.38 12.29 -4.86
N HIS A 104 7.24 11.39 -4.44
CA HIS A 104 8.05 11.55 -3.23
C HIS A 104 9.12 12.63 -3.42
N LEU A 105 9.18 13.62 -2.52
CA LEU A 105 10.08 14.77 -2.66
C LEU A 105 11.15 14.80 -1.57
N ASN A 106 10.76 14.87 -0.30
CA ASN A 106 11.68 15.12 0.82
C ASN A 106 11.61 14.02 1.87
N GLY A 107 12.73 13.82 2.57
CA GLY A 107 12.79 13.04 3.80
C GLY A 107 12.49 11.54 3.69
N THR A 108 12.39 11.00 2.46
CA THR A 108 12.03 9.59 2.24
C THR A 108 12.88 8.95 1.15
N THR A 109 12.81 7.62 1.05
CA THR A 109 13.38 6.86 -0.07
C THR A 109 12.59 7.08 -1.35
N GLY A 110 13.25 6.97 -2.51
CA GLY A 110 12.57 7.08 -3.80
C GLY A 110 12.23 8.51 -4.20
N ARG A 111 13.06 9.49 -3.81
CA ARG A 111 12.87 10.88 -4.23
C ARG A 111 12.78 11.00 -5.75
N GLY A 112 11.70 11.64 -6.23
CA GLY A 112 11.41 11.81 -7.66
C GLY A 112 10.63 10.66 -8.28
N SER A 113 10.27 9.62 -7.50
CA SER A 113 9.43 8.50 -7.93
C SER A 113 8.05 8.53 -7.26
N SER A 114 7.12 7.79 -7.81
CA SER A 114 5.87 7.42 -7.15
C SER A 114 5.90 5.91 -6.80
N ASN A 115 5.05 5.50 -5.88
CA ASN A 115 4.91 4.10 -5.50
C ASN A 115 3.49 3.61 -5.72
N VAL A 116 3.28 2.30 -5.71
CA VAL A 116 1.94 1.72 -5.67
C VAL A 116 1.42 1.67 -4.23
N GLY A 117 0.21 2.15 -4.01
CA GLY A 117 -0.44 2.17 -2.70
C GLY A 117 -0.90 0.79 -2.23
N LEU A 118 -0.02 -0.01 -1.61
CA LEU A 118 -0.37 -1.34 -1.09
C LEU A 118 -1.39 -1.28 0.05
N ASN A 119 -1.40 -0.22 0.85
CA ASN A 119 -2.33 -0.07 1.97
C ASN A 119 -3.76 0.30 1.57
N ALA A 120 -4.00 0.58 0.29
CA ALA A 120 -5.35 0.73 -0.24
C ALA A 120 -6.08 -0.64 -0.32
N ILE A 121 -5.33 -1.75 -0.34
CA ILE A 121 -5.87 -3.11 -0.42
C ILE A 121 -6.08 -3.64 1.01
N PRO A 122 -7.33 -3.93 1.44
CA PRO A 122 -7.58 -4.44 2.77
C PRO A 122 -6.95 -5.83 2.95
N MET A 123 -6.31 -6.06 4.10
CA MET A 123 -5.71 -7.36 4.41
C MET A 123 -6.77 -8.49 4.41
N SER A 124 -8.02 -8.16 4.75
CA SER A 124 -9.14 -9.09 4.71
C SER A 124 -9.48 -9.61 3.31
N ALA A 125 -9.11 -8.89 2.24
CA ALA A 125 -9.32 -9.32 0.85
C ALA A 125 -8.21 -10.25 0.34
N ILE A 126 -7.09 -10.37 1.05
CA ILE A 126 -5.89 -11.06 0.57
C ILE A 126 -5.99 -12.56 0.87
N LYS A 127 -5.88 -13.39 -0.16
CA LYS A 127 -5.67 -14.84 -0.05
C LYS A 127 -4.20 -15.15 0.21
N ARG A 128 -3.30 -14.55 -0.58
CA ARG A 128 -1.85 -14.61 -0.42
C ARG A 128 -1.16 -13.44 -1.15
N ILE A 129 0.08 -13.21 -0.79
CA ILE A 129 0.99 -12.32 -1.53
C ILE A 129 2.15 -13.17 -2.05
N GLU A 130 2.48 -13.01 -3.31
CA GLU A 130 3.60 -13.65 -3.98
C GLU A 130 4.66 -12.58 -4.26
N VAL A 131 5.89 -12.80 -3.80
CA VAL A 131 7.00 -11.85 -3.98
C VAL A 131 8.10 -12.50 -4.78
N LEU A 132 8.23 -12.11 -6.03
CA LEU A 132 9.34 -12.49 -6.90
C LEU A 132 10.52 -11.54 -6.62
N ARG A 133 11.59 -12.09 -6.03
CA ARG A 133 12.77 -11.35 -5.57
C ARG A 133 13.86 -11.20 -6.63
N ASP A 134 13.50 -11.27 -7.89
CA ASP A 134 14.47 -11.12 -9.00
C ASP A 134 13.93 -10.18 -10.06
N GLY A 135 14.81 -9.63 -10.88
CA GLY A 135 14.43 -8.80 -12.01
C GLY A 135 13.62 -9.61 -13.02
N ALA A 136 12.43 -9.13 -13.33
CA ALA A 136 11.49 -9.77 -14.24
C ALA A 136 11.06 -8.84 -15.39
N ALA A 137 11.86 -7.83 -15.69
CA ALA A 137 11.56 -6.83 -16.72
C ALA A 137 11.30 -7.44 -18.10
N ALA A 138 11.94 -8.57 -18.43
CA ALA A 138 11.71 -9.29 -19.68
C ALA A 138 10.28 -9.90 -19.77
N LEU A 139 9.64 -10.21 -18.63
CA LEU A 139 8.31 -10.79 -18.56
C LEU A 139 7.23 -9.75 -18.32
N TYR A 140 7.51 -8.72 -17.53
CA TYR A 140 6.52 -7.81 -16.97
C TYR A 140 6.72 -6.34 -17.37
N GLY A 141 7.83 -6.02 -18.07
CA GLY A 141 8.15 -4.65 -18.47
C GLY A 141 9.11 -3.94 -17.52
N SER A 142 9.38 -2.66 -17.83
CA SER A 142 10.45 -1.85 -17.22
C SER A 142 10.33 -1.64 -15.71
N ASP A 143 9.14 -1.77 -15.14
CA ASP A 143 8.88 -1.50 -13.72
C ASP A 143 9.27 -2.69 -12.82
N ALA A 144 9.49 -3.88 -13.41
CA ALA A 144 9.86 -5.09 -12.67
C ALA A 144 11.39 -5.28 -12.55
N ILE A 145 12.13 -4.20 -12.28
CA ILE A 145 13.59 -4.22 -12.11
C ILE A 145 13.98 -4.82 -10.76
N ALA A 146 13.34 -4.37 -9.70
CA ALA A 146 13.60 -4.85 -8.34
C ALA A 146 12.91 -6.19 -8.05
N GLY A 147 11.79 -6.44 -8.72
CA GLY A 147 10.97 -7.63 -8.56
C GLY A 147 9.49 -7.35 -8.75
N VAL A 148 8.67 -8.35 -8.44
CA VAL A 148 7.21 -8.28 -8.60
C VAL A 148 6.54 -8.68 -7.29
N ILE A 149 5.52 -7.94 -6.90
CA ILE A 149 4.61 -8.27 -5.80
C ILE A 149 3.24 -8.53 -6.41
N ASN A 150 2.72 -9.75 -6.31
CA ASN A 150 1.39 -10.07 -6.75
C ASN A 150 0.47 -10.33 -5.55
N VAL A 151 -0.57 -9.54 -5.44
CA VAL A 151 -1.61 -9.69 -4.43
C VAL A 151 -2.72 -10.54 -5.03
N VAL A 152 -2.88 -11.76 -4.54
CA VAL A 152 -3.96 -12.66 -4.95
C VAL A 152 -5.12 -12.46 -3.99
N LEU A 153 -6.27 -12.09 -4.53
CA LEU A 153 -7.49 -11.85 -3.76
C LEU A 153 -8.19 -13.16 -3.39
N LYS A 154 -8.96 -13.13 -2.31
CA LYS A 154 -9.84 -14.24 -1.93
C LYS A 154 -10.92 -14.48 -2.99
N ASP A 155 -11.21 -15.74 -3.23
CA ASP A 155 -12.13 -16.26 -4.25
C ASP A 155 -13.18 -17.21 -3.67
N ASN A 156 -13.58 -16.98 -2.43
CA ASN A 156 -14.54 -17.83 -1.73
C ASN A 156 -15.94 -17.70 -2.34
N SER A 157 -16.59 -18.83 -2.61
CA SER A 157 -17.98 -18.91 -3.06
C SER A 157 -18.99 -18.95 -1.91
N GLU A 158 -18.52 -19.20 -0.68
CA GLU A 158 -19.33 -19.28 0.53
C GLU A 158 -18.51 -18.99 1.79
N GLY A 159 -19.19 -18.82 2.90
CA GLY A 159 -18.56 -18.57 4.18
C GLY A 159 -18.06 -17.15 4.33
N GLY A 160 -17.45 -16.87 5.45
CA GLY A 160 -16.90 -15.54 5.75
C GLY A 160 -16.10 -15.51 7.04
N SER A 161 -15.37 -14.43 7.20
CA SER A 161 -14.59 -14.14 8.40
C SER A 161 -14.76 -12.69 8.81
N ALA A 162 -14.70 -12.44 10.12
CA ALA A 162 -14.63 -11.09 10.66
C ALA A 162 -13.57 -11.06 11.76
N SER A 163 -12.86 -9.95 11.85
CA SER A 163 -11.85 -9.77 12.90
C SER A 163 -11.88 -8.35 13.44
N PHE A 164 -11.54 -8.23 14.73
CA PHE A 164 -11.32 -6.96 15.39
C PHE A 164 -10.00 -7.03 16.15
N GLN A 165 -9.16 -6.05 15.95
CA GLN A 165 -7.82 -6.00 16.52
C GLN A 165 -7.58 -4.66 17.20
N LEU A 166 -6.97 -4.71 18.37
CA LEU A 166 -6.50 -3.54 19.14
C LEU A 166 -5.00 -3.64 19.33
N GLY A 167 -4.34 -2.51 19.31
CA GLY A 167 -2.90 -2.46 19.54
C GLY A 167 -2.46 -1.11 20.09
N GLN A 168 -1.28 -1.11 20.71
CA GLN A 168 -0.62 0.07 21.24
C GLN A 168 0.89 -0.18 21.27
N THR A 169 1.70 0.87 21.17
CA THR A 169 3.14 0.71 21.34
C THR A 169 3.49 0.52 22.84
N HIS A 170 4.63 -0.09 23.13
CA HIS A 170 5.12 -0.26 24.50
C HIS A 170 5.43 1.07 25.22
N LYS A 171 5.40 2.19 24.51
CA LYS A 171 5.59 3.55 25.06
C LYS A 171 4.27 4.19 25.52
N GLY A 172 3.13 3.52 25.27
CA GLY A 172 1.81 4.02 25.66
C GLY A 172 1.25 5.07 24.70
N ASP A 173 1.71 5.10 23.45
CA ASP A 173 1.18 5.91 22.36
C ASP A 173 0.87 5.04 21.13
N GLY A 174 0.35 5.63 20.06
CA GLY A 174 0.04 4.93 18.83
C GLY A 174 -1.03 3.86 19.00
N GLU A 175 -2.06 4.14 19.81
CA GLU A 175 -3.24 3.30 19.91
C GLU A 175 -3.82 3.11 18.51
N GLN A 176 -4.19 1.87 18.22
CA GLN A 176 -4.71 1.53 16.92
C GLN A 176 -5.79 0.47 17.04
N TRP A 177 -6.73 0.51 16.11
CA TRP A 177 -7.68 -0.57 15.94
C TRP A 177 -7.93 -0.84 14.46
N ARG A 178 -8.31 -2.09 14.18
CA ARG A 178 -8.73 -2.55 12.87
C ARG A 178 -9.95 -3.44 13.03
N ALA A 179 -11.00 -3.14 12.26
CA ALA A 179 -12.17 -3.98 12.09
C ALA A 179 -12.22 -4.42 10.63
N SER A 180 -12.34 -5.71 10.36
CA SER A 180 -12.38 -6.23 9.01
C SER A 180 -13.33 -7.39 8.87
N ALA A 181 -13.91 -7.54 7.67
CA ALA A 181 -14.76 -8.65 7.32
C ALA A 181 -14.56 -9.03 5.85
N SER A 182 -14.76 -10.33 5.55
CA SER A 182 -14.77 -10.86 4.20
C SER A 182 -15.83 -11.94 4.12
N THR A 183 -16.61 -11.97 3.03
CA THR A 183 -17.65 -12.97 2.82
C THR A 183 -17.73 -13.37 1.36
N GLY A 184 -17.95 -14.66 1.10
CA GLY A 184 -18.14 -15.25 -0.21
C GLY A 184 -19.62 -15.51 -0.51
N PHE A 185 -19.97 -15.39 -1.77
CA PHE A 185 -21.30 -15.69 -2.33
C PHE A 185 -21.14 -16.53 -3.58
N SER A 186 -21.92 -17.62 -3.68
CA SER A 186 -22.04 -18.38 -4.93
C SER A 186 -22.82 -17.58 -5.95
N VAL A 187 -22.37 -17.56 -7.20
CA VAL A 187 -23.03 -16.89 -8.33
C VAL A 187 -23.24 -17.90 -9.45
N GLY A 188 -24.50 -18.23 -9.71
CA GLY A 188 -24.83 -19.33 -10.65
C GLY A 188 -24.42 -20.69 -10.08
N GLU A 189 -23.97 -21.61 -10.97
CA GLU A 189 -23.55 -22.96 -10.58
C GLU A 189 -22.05 -23.02 -10.22
N ASP A 190 -21.20 -22.23 -10.92
CA ASP A 190 -19.75 -22.33 -10.84
C ASP A 190 -19.06 -20.98 -10.56
N GLY A 191 -19.83 -19.95 -10.21
CA GLY A 191 -19.26 -18.62 -9.98
C GLY A 191 -19.10 -18.30 -8.50
N ALA A 192 -18.17 -17.41 -8.20
CA ALA A 192 -17.89 -16.89 -6.88
C ALA A 192 -17.80 -15.35 -6.88
N LEU A 193 -18.35 -14.74 -5.85
CA LEU A 193 -18.14 -13.33 -5.52
C LEU A 193 -17.67 -13.22 -4.08
N THR A 194 -16.48 -12.71 -3.88
CA THR A 194 -15.98 -12.40 -2.54
C THR A 194 -15.98 -10.89 -2.34
N VAL A 195 -16.54 -10.42 -1.23
CA VAL A 195 -16.53 -9.01 -0.83
C VAL A 195 -15.79 -8.88 0.51
N SER A 196 -14.86 -7.93 0.58
CA SER A 196 -14.03 -7.71 1.75
C SER A 196 -13.96 -6.23 2.09
N GLY A 197 -14.13 -5.90 3.37
CA GLY A 197 -14.04 -4.53 3.86
C GLY A 197 -13.17 -4.40 5.09
N GLU A 198 -12.61 -3.22 5.28
CA GLU A 198 -11.73 -2.93 6.42
C GLU A 198 -11.85 -1.47 6.84
N LEU A 199 -11.92 -1.26 8.15
CA LEU A 199 -11.82 0.05 8.80
C LEU A 199 -10.62 0.03 9.74
N GLN A 200 -9.81 1.07 9.68
CA GLN A 200 -8.61 1.22 10.51
C GLN A 200 -8.55 2.62 11.09
N HIS A 201 -8.04 2.70 12.30
CA HIS A 201 -7.63 3.95 12.94
C HIS A 201 -6.31 3.73 13.66
N LYS A 202 -5.44 4.72 13.61
CA LYS A 202 -4.17 4.72 14.34
C LYS A 202 -3.83 6.12 14.78
N ASN A 203 -3.57 6.28 16.08
CA ASN A 203 -3.01 7.50 16.63
C ASN A 203 -1.53 7.64 16.29
N ARG A 204 -1.05 8.88 16.23
CA ARG A 204 0.37 9.17 16.00
C ARG A 204 1.27 8.62 17.10
N THR A 205 2.52 8.40 16.76
CA THR A 205 3.58 8.17 17.73
C THR A 205 4.53 9.35 17.75
N ASN A 206 5.17 9.63 18.90
CA ASN A 206 6.21 10.65 18.96
C ASN A 206 7.49 10.08 19.59
N ARG A 207 8.60 10.27 18.89
CA ARG A 207 9.95 9.85 19.29
C ARG A 207 10.93 11.03 19.23
N ALA A 208 10.40 12.26 19.09
CA ALA A 208 11.21 13.46 19.10
C ALA A 208 11.90 13.64 20.45
N GLY A 209 13.12 14.08 20.43
CA GLY A 209 13.79 14.66 21.60
C GLY A 209 13.36 16.12 21.78
N PRO A 210 13.79 16.76 22.89
CA PRO A 210 13.51 18.17 23.12
C PRO A 210 14.21 19.06 22.10
N ASP A 211 13.52 20.09 21.63
CA ASP A 211 14.08 21.13 20.75
C ASP A 211 15.03 22.04 21.55
N THR A 212 16.32 21.93 21.31
CA THR A 212 17.37 22.70 22.01
C THR A 212 17.69 24.04 21.33
N ARG A 213 17.04 24.38 20.23
CA ARG A 213 17.26 25.62 19.49
C ARG A 213 16.68 26.81 20.28
N GLN A 214 17.24 28.01 20.07
CA GLN A 214 16.67 29.26 20.57
C GLN A 214 15.29 29.47 19.95
N GLN A 215 14.26 29.71 20.75
CA GLN A 215 12.87 29.85 20.30
C GLN A 215 12.47 31.30 20.10
N TYR A 216 12.96 32.22 20.92
CA TYR A 216 12.57 33.64 20.94
C TYR A 216 13.73 34.55 20.57
N PRO A 217 13.44 35.75 20.05
CA PRO A 217 14.47 36.82 19.92
C PRO A 217 15.08 37.17 21.30
N LEU A 218 16.32 37.63 21.29
CA LEU A 218 16.92 38.23 22.49
C LEU A 218 16.15 39.50 22.84
N LEU A 219 16.16 39.84 24.13
CA LEU A 219 15.67 41.11 24.62
C LEU A 219 16.55 42.28 24.13
N GLU A 220 16.07 43.51 24.23
CA GLU A 220 16.79 44.72 23.76
C GLU A 220 18.17 44.87 24.43
N ASN A 221 18.33 44.37 25.65
CA ASN A 221 19.60 44.37 26.40
C ASN A 221 20.55 43.22 26.00
N GLY A 222 20.14 42.34 25.09
CA GLY A 222 20.92 41.20 24.63
C GLY A 222 20.76 39.94 25.45
N ASP A 223 19.95 39.94 26.51
CA ASP A 223 19.70 38.77 27.35
C ASP A 223 18.71 37.80 26.67
N PRO A 224 18.74 36.49 27.00
CA PRO A 224 17.71 35.56 26.58
C PRO A 224 16.31 35.96 27.09
N ASP A 225 15.29 35.74 26.25
CA ASP A 225 13.90 35.91 26.66
C ASP A 225 13.56 34.88 27.77
N PRO A 226 12.95 35.31 28.92
CA PRO A 226 12.58 34.41 29.99
C PRO A 226 11.69 33.27 29.61
N ARG A 227 10.93 33.38 28.51
CA ARG A 227 10.10 32.28 27.95
C ARG A 227 10.92 31.08 27.49
N GLU A 228 12.22 31.25 27.23
CA GLU A 228 13.13 30.12 26.93
C GLU A 228 13.18 29.08 28.04
N GLU A 229 13.01 29.49 29.31
CA GLU A 229 13.04 28.61 30.47
C GLU A 229 11.73 27.80 30.63
N THR A 230 10.61 28.33 30.15
CA THR A 230 9.28 27.74 30.34
C THR A 230 8.70 27.13 29.06
N PHE A 231 9.37 27.31 27.92
CA PHE A 231 8.93 26.75 26.62
C PHE A 231 8.87 25.23 26.63
N ASP A 232 7.75 24.66 26.18
CA ASP A 232 7.64 23.21 25.97
C ASP A 232 8.51 22.79 24.80
N ARG A 233 9.63 22.20 25.09
CA ARG A 233 10.61 21.75 24.10
C ARG A 233 10.20 20.48 23.34
N GLN A 234 9.07 19.85 23.66
CA GLN A 234 8.49 18.73 22.90
C GLN A 234 7.70 19.24 21.68
N SER A 235 8.29 20.13 20.91
CA SER A 235 7.66 20.88 19.83
C SER A 235 7.54 20.12 18.51
N PHE A 236 8.20 18.96 18.36
CA PHE A 236 8.15 18.15 17.16
C PHE A 236 7.29 16.89 17.32
N HIS A 237 6.67 16.47 16.21
CA HIS A 237 6.12 15.13 16.07
C HIS A 237 6.99 14.33 15.10
N ILE A 238 7.90 13.50 15.64
CA ILE A 238 8.76 12.61 14.86
C ILE A 238 8.38 11.17 15.19
N GLY A 239 7.73 10.51 14.26
CA GLY A 239 7.21 9.16 14.46
C GLY A 239 6.26 8.77 13.31
N GLN A 240 5.36 7.84 13.59
CA GLN A 240 4.34 7.45 12.63
C GLN A 240 3.20 8.47 12.64
N ALA A 241 2.70 8.77 11.44
CA ALA A 241 1.53 9.61 11.25
C ALA A 241 0.28 8.98 11.87
N GLU A 242 -0.64 9.82 12.28
CA GLU A 242 -2.02 9.41 12.56
C GLU A 242 -2.75 9.15 11.25
N TYR A 243 -3.67 8.16 11.24
CA TYR A 243 -4.51 7.93 10.10
C TYR A 243 -5.83 7.23 10.44
N GLU A 244 -6.82 7.49 9.61
CA GLU A 244 -8.03 6.71 9.45
C GLU A 244 -8.08 6.17 8.03
N ASN A 245 -8.54 4.94 7.86
CA ASN A 245 -8.64 4.30 6.55
C ASN A 245 -9.90 3.46 6.47
N ALA A 246 -10.65 3.61 5.39
CA ALA A 246 -11.77 2.74 5.03
C ALA A 246 -11.51 2.15 3.65
N SER A 247 -11.67 0.83 3.50
CA SER A 247 -11.45 0.17 2.22
C SER A 247 -12.48 -0.93 1.98
N LEU A 248 -12.84 -1.10 0.71
CA LEU A 248 -13.78 -2.12 0.23
C LEU A 248 -13.24 -2.70 -1.08
N PHE A 249 -13.17 -4.03 -1.15
CA PHE A 249 -12.74 -4.76 -2.34
C PHE A 249 -13.70 -5.88 -2.67
N ALA A 250 -13.83 -6.17 -3.97
CA ALA A 250 -14.59 -7.31 -4.48
C ALA A 250 -13.74 -8.09 -5.48
N ASN A 251 -13.92 -9.40 -5.51
CA ASN A 251 -13.34 -10.32 -6.48
C ASN A 251 -14.45 -11.26 -6.97
N PHE A 252 -14.65 -11.31 -8.27
CA PHE A 252 -15.68 -12.09 -8.94
C PHE A 252 -15.07 -12.93 -10.05
N ASP A 253 -15.48 -14.17 -10.13
CA ASP A 253 -15.24 -15.03 -11.27
C ASP A 253 -16.42 -15.98 -11.53
N MET A 254 -16.61 -16.39 -12.78
CA MET A 254 -17.66 -17.30 -13.17
C MET A 254 -17.33 -17.95 -14.52
N THR A 255 -17.63 -19.23 -14.65
CA THR A 255 -17.58 -19.94 -15.93
C THR A 255 -18.63 -19.36 -16.89
N LEU A 256 -18.26 -19.05 -18.13
CA LEU A 256 -19.13 -18.55 -19.18
C LEU A 256 -18.80 -19.22 -20.50
N GLY A 257 -19.64 -20.17 -20.92
CA GLY A 257 -19.37 -21.01 -22.08
C GLY A 257 -18.14 -21.89 -21.88
N ASP A 258 -17.20 -21.87 -22.82
CA ASP A 258 -15.91 -22.58 -22.72
C ASP A 258 -14.81 -21.74 -22.08
N GLY A 259 -15.17 -20.66 -21.38
CA GLY A 259 -14.22 -19.74 -20.77
C GLY A 259 -14.65 -19.28 -19.39
N ARG A 260 -13.95 -18.27 -18.88
CA ARG A 260 -14.15 -17.67 -17.56
C ARG A 260 -14.20 -16.15 -17.68
N ILE A 261 -15.28 -15.56 -17.19
CA ILE A 261 -15.34 -14.11 -16.95
C ILE A 261 -14.87 -13.84 -15.53
N TYR A 262 -14.10 -12.80 -15.36
CA TYR A 262 -13.64 -12.35 -14.04
C TYR A 262 -13.67 -10.82 -13.94
N ALA A 263 -13.86 -10.33 -12.73
CA ALA A 263 -13.76 -8.91 -12.41
C ALA A 263 -13.29 -8.74 -10.98
N PHE A 264 -12.44 -7.74 -10.72
CA PHE A 264 -12.03 -7.40 -9.38
C PHE A 264 -11.70 -5.91 -9.27
N GLY A 265 -11.75 -5.41 -8.07
CA GLY A 265 -11.42 -4.03 -7.80
C GLY A 265 -11.88 -3.58 -6.44
N GLY A 266 -11.69 -2.30 -6.17
CA GLY A 266 -12.09 -1.73 -4.91
C GLY A 266 -11.79 -0.26 -4.80
N MET A 267 -12.05 0.25 -3.61
CA MET A 267 -11.83 1.65 -3.24
C MET A 267 -11.27 1.76 -1.83
N SER A 268 -10.49 2.80 -1.60
CA SER A 268 -10.09 3.21 -0.26
C SER A 268 -10.15 4.73 -0.10
N ASP A 269 -10.43 5.15 1.13
CA ASP A 269 -10.39 6.55 1.56
C ASP A 269 -9.54 6.60 2.83
N ARG A 270 -8.44 7.36 2.78
CA ARG A 270 -7.48 7.48 3.87
C ARG A 270 -7.24 8.94 4.19
N LYS A 271 -7.49 9.30 5.44
CA LYS A 271 -7.11 10.58 6.02
C LYS A 271 -5.89 10.39 6.91
N SER A 272 -4.93 11.28 6.82
CA SER A 272 -3.69 11.17 7.60
C SER A 272 -3.31 12.53 8.16
N GLU A 273 -2.65 12.54 9.31
CA GLU A 273 -2.08 13.75 9.90
C GLU A 273 -0.63 13.51 10.33
N SER A 274 0.25 14.44 9.93
CA SER A 274 1.65 14.40 10.32
C SER A 274 2.21 15.79 10.59
N GLY A 275 3.13 15.87 11.58
CA GLY A 275 3.84 17.11 11.89
C GLY A 275 4.90 17.42 10.83
N ALA A 276 4.92 18.67 10.38
CA ALA A 276 5.99 19.19 9.56
C ALA A 276 7.16 19.72 10.44
N PHE A 277 7.94 20.66 9.92
CA PHE A 277 9.04 21.24 10.67
C PHE A 277 8.56 22.40 11.54
N TYR A 278 8.87 22.39 12.86
CA TYR A 278 8.43 23.40 13.81
C TYR A 278 8.95 24.80 13.47
N ARG A 279 8.04 25.77 13.42
CA ARG A 279 8.28 27.20 13.15
C ARG A 279 8.42 27.94 14.47
N ARG A 280 9.63 28.42 14.77
CA ARG A 280 9.95 29.10 16.02
C ARG A 280 9.50 30.56 16.01
N ALA A 281 9.19 31.13 17.16
CA ALA A 281 8.80 32.54 17.28
C ALA A 281 9.87 33.53 16.77
N ILE A 282 11.15 33.16 16.88
CA ILE A 282 12.28 33.97 16.36
C ILE A 282 12.32 34.05 14.83
N GLN A 283 11.62 33.20 14.10
CA GLN A 283 11.69 33.17 12.63
C GLN A 283 10.85 34.30 12.03
N SER A 284 11.39 34.99 11.02
CA SER A 284 10.73 36.12 10.35
C SER A 284 9.43 35.78 9.64
N ASN A 285 9.18 34.49 9.37
CA ASN A 285 7.95 33.98 8.76
C ASN A 285 6.96 33.43 9.80
N THR A 286 7.17 33.71 11.07
CA THR A 286 6.23 33.43 12.17
C THR A 286 5.55 34.73 12.59
N LEU A 287 4.23 34.77 12.54
CA LEU A 287 3.45 35.90 13.06
C LEU A 287 3.11 35.60 14.54
N THR A 288 3.85 36.25 15.45
CA THR A 288 3.73 36.02 16.89
C THR A 288 2.42 36.54 17.50
N GLU A 289 1.68 37.36 16.78
CA GLU A 289 0.32 37.78 17.10
C GLU A 289 -0.68 36.61 17.02
N ILE A 290 -0.43 35.61 16.15
CA ILE A 290 -1.24 34.40 16.03
C ILE A 290 -0.63 33.25 16.82
N TYR A 291 0.67 33.05 16.71
CA TYR A 291 1.42 31.97 17.36
C TYR A 291 2.57 32.55 18.19
N PRO A 292 2.29 32.99 19.44
CA PRO A 292 3.28 33.68 20.29
C PRO A 292 4.55 32.88 20.56
N ASP A 293 4.43 31.57 20.60
CA ASP A 293 5.51 30.64 20.90
C ASP A 293 6.03 29.89 19.68
N GLY A 294 5.50 30.19 18.48
CA GLY A 294 5.72 29.42 17.27
C GLY A 294 4.64 28.35 17.05
N PHE A 295 4.80 27.52 16.03
CA PHE A 295 3.80 26.51 15.67
C PHE A 295 4.40 25.32 14.93
N LEU A 296 3.74 24.19 15.03
CA LEU A 296 4.00 23.00 14.23
C LEU A 296 2.96 22.90 13.11
N PRO A 297 3.29 23.19 11.86
CA PRO A 297 2.37 22.93 10.77
C PRO A 297 2.01 21.44 10.69
N ILE A 298 0.74 21.14 10.45
CA ILE A 298 0.23 19.78 10.27
C ILE A 298 -0.10 19.58 8.81
N LEU A 299 0.46 18.54 8.20
CA LEU A 299 0.03 18.05 6.91
C LEU A 299 -1.10 17.04 7.15
N ALA A 300 -2.26 17.32 6.59
CA ALA A 300 -3.48 16.54 6.74
C ALA A 300 -4.02 16.08 5.37
N PRO A 301 -3.27 15.24 4.62
CA PRO A 301 -3.72 14.81 3.30
C PRO A 301 -4.89 13.85 3.36
N ASP A 302 -5.80 13.98 2.37
CA ASP A 302 -6.82 13.00 2.03
C ASP A 302 -6.34 12.21 0.80
N VAL A 303 -6.31 10.88 0.92
CA VAL A 303 -5.87 9.98 -0.16
C VAL A 303 -7.02 9.07 -0.54
N LYS A 304 -7.47 9.16 -1.80
CA LYS A 304 -8.50 8.28 -2.35
C LYS A 304 -7.90 7.41 -3.44
N ASP A 305 -8.35 6.18 -3.48
CA ASP A 305 -7.87 5.18 -4.43
C ASP A 305 -9.06 4.35 -4.95
N TYR A 306 -9.15 4.19 -6.26
CA TYR A 306 -10.18 3.40 -6.94
C TYR A 306 -9.51 2.53 -7.99
N SER A 307 -9.94 1.28 -8.10
CA SER A 307 -9.48 0.41 -9.18
C SER A 307 -10.57 -0.58 -9.58
N MET A 308 -10.61 -0.91 -10.87
CA MET A 308 -11.47 -1.95 -11.41
C MET A 308 -10.78 -2.61 -12.59
N TYR A 309 -10.82 -3.93 -12.63
CA TYR A 309 -10.40 -4.77 -13.75
C TYR A 309 -11.51 -5.74 -14.10
N ALA A 310 -11.66 -6.03 -15.39
CA ALA A 310 -12.53 -7.08 -15.87
C ALA A 310 -11.89 -7.77 -17.10
N GLY A 311 -12.13 -9.05 -17.25
CA GLY A 311 -11.56 -9.80 -18.36
C GLY A 311 -12.34 -11.07 -18.67
N TYR A 312 -12.00 -11.65 -19.80
CA TYR A 312 -12.51 -12.93 -20.25
C TYR A 312 -11.35 -13.79 -20.73
N GLU A 313 -11.25 -14.96 -20.12
CA GLU A 313 -10.31 -16.01 -20.48
C GLU A 313 -11.06 -17.12 -21.21
N TRP A 314 -10.53 -17.60 -22.35
CA TRP A 314 -11.15 -18.68 -23.10
C TRP A 314 -10.11 -19.58 -23.75
N TYR A 315 -10.54 -20.76 -24.16
CA TYR A 315 -9.68 -21.77 -24.78
C TYR A 315 -9.97 -21.86 -26.29
N LEU A 316 -8.91 -21.77 -27.10
CA LEU A 316 -8.97 -21.97 -28.54
C LEU A 316 -7.99 -23.09 -28.93
N GLY A 317 -8.50 -24.32 -29.02
CA GLY A 317 -7.67 -25.51 -29.15
C GLY A 317 -6.76 -25.68 -27.96
N GLU A 318 -5.44 -25.64 -28.17
CA GLU A 318 -4.44 -25.72 -27.05
C GLU A 318 -3.98 -24.34 -26.55
N TRP A 319 -4.57 -23.27 -27.05
CA TRP A 319 -4.28 -21.92 -26.59
C TRP A 319 -5.23 -21.49 -25.49
N THR A 320 -4.68 -20.94 -24.43
CA THR A 320 -5.42 -20.12 -23.45
C THR A 320 -5.26 -18.67 -23.86
N LEU A 321 -6.36 -17.99 -24.04
CA LEU A 321 -6.43 -16.58 -24.45
C LEU A 321 -7.08 -15.78 -23.32
N ASP A 322 -6.54 -14.63 -23.00
CA ASP A 322 -7.08 -13.69 -22.00
C ASP A 322 -7.16 -12.29 -22.60
N PHE A 323 -8.32 -11.68 -22.52
CA PHE A 323 -8.52 -10.27 -22.84
C PHE A 323 -9.07 -9.55 -21.62
N SER A 324 -8.41 -8.47 -21.23
CA SER A 324 -8.80 -7.71 -20.03
C SER A 324 -8.62 -6.22 -20.20
N GLY A 325 -9.42 -5.47 -19.44
CA GLY A 325 -9.30 -4.04 -19.30
C GLY A 325 -9.34 -3.63 -17.84
N GLY A 326 -8.61 -2.59 -17.51
CA GLY A 326 -8.55 -2.04 -16.18
C GLY A 326 -8.50 -0.52 -16.17
N TYR A 327 -9.00 0.05 -15.09
CA TYR A 327 -8.95 1.48 -14.79
C TYR A 327 -8.61 1.68 -13.32
N GLY A 328 -7.69 2.59 -13.03
CA GLY A 328 -7.29 2.95 -11.69
C GLY A 328 -7.11 4.45 -11.54
N VAL A 329 -7.47 4.98 -10.39
CA VAL A 329 -7.33 6.39 -10.02
C VAL A 329 -6.79 6.49 -8.62
N SER A 330 -5.78 7.31 -8.44
CA SER A 330 -5.30 7.75 -7.14
C SER A 330 -5.39 9.27 -7.06
N GLU A 331 -5.99 9.76 -5.99
CA GLU A 331 -6.09 11.19 -5.68
C GLU A 331 -5.37 11.47 -4.36
N PHE A 332 -4.57 12.52 -4.32
CA PHE A 332 -3.88 12.99 -3.12
C PHE A 332 -4.16 14.48 -2.96
N GLN A 333 -5.05 14.81 -2.02
CA GLN A 333 -5.36 16.20 -1.69
C GLN A 333 -4.47 16.68 -0.56
N TYR A 334 -3.78 17.79 -0.78
CA TYR A 334 -2.96 18.44 0.24
C TYR A 334 -3.80 19.39 1.09
N ASN A 335 -3.99 19.07 2.36
CA ASN A 335 -4.49 20.00 3.36
C ASN A 335 -3.36 20.33 4.34
N VAL A 336 -3.24 21.59 4.72
CA VAL A 336 -2.27 22.06 5.71
C VAL A 336 -3.02 22.78 6.82
N GLU A 337 -2.83 22.33 8.03
CA GLU A 337 -3.46 22.87 9.23
C GLU A 337 -2.43 23.47 10.18
N ASN A 338 -2.90 24.25 11.16
CA ASN A 338 -2.05 24.91 12.15
C ASN A 338 -0.86 25.62 11.50
N SER A 339 -1.15 26.46 10.49
CA SER A 339 -0.15 27.15 9.67
C SER A 339 -0.52 28.61 9.49
N LEU A 340 0.21 29.34 8.68
CA LEU A 340 -0.10 30.71 8.29
C LEU A 340 0.63 31.10 6.99
N ASN A 341 0.18 32.18 6.37
CA ASN A 341 0.92 32.87 5.31
C ASN A 341 1.39 34.24 5.82
N ALA A 342 2.65 34.33 6.20
CA ALA A 342 3.22 35.55 6.78
C ALA A 342 3.12 36.79 5.88
N SER A 343 3.04 36.62 4.55
CA SER A 343 2.93 37.74 3.61
C SER A 343 1.58 38.46 3.65
N LEU A 344 0.53 37.81 4.21
CA LEU A 344 -0.80 38.38 4.34
C LEU A 344 -0.99 39.17 5.64
N GLY A 345 -0.08 39.02 6.60
CA GLY A 345 -0.19 39.63 7.93
C GLY A 345 -1.20 38.94 8.85
N PRO A 346 -1.19 39.28 10.15
CA PRO A 346 -1.94 38.55 11.18
C PRO A 346 -3.46 38.68 11.08
N ASP A 347 -3.96 39.79 10.50
CA ASP A 347 -5.41 40.09 10.44
C ASP A 347 -6.11 39.36 9.27
N VAL A 348 -5.36 38.83 8.31
CA VAL A 348 -5.91 38.32 7.04
C VAL A 348 -5.54 36.86 6.78
N THR A 349 -4.39 36.40 7.26
CA THR A 349 -3.93 35.03 6.96
C THR A 349 -4.86 33.99 7.57
N PRO A 350 -5.30 32.97 6.77
CA PRO A 350 -5.92 31.79 7.36
C PRO A 350 -4.88 30.93 8.09
N THR A 351 -5.36 30.02 8.95
CA THR A 351 -4.54 29.05 9.68
C THR A 351 -4.65 27.62 9.12
N SER A 352 -5.52 27.43 8.13
CA SER A 352 -5.65 26.19 7.37
C SER A 352 -5.74 26.47 5.88
N PHE A 353 -5.23 25.56 5.06
CA PHE A 353 -5.10 25.73 3.62
C PHE A 353 -5.47 24.42 2.90
N ASP A 354 -6.29 24.54 1.85
CA ASP A 354 -6.37 23.57 0.77
C ASP A 354 -5.29 23.92 -0.27
N ALA A 355 -4.24 23.10 -0.34
CA ALA A 355 -3.11 23.37 -1.23
C ALA A 355 -3.24 22.67 -2.60
N GLY A 356 -4.39 22.05 -2.86
CA GLY A 356 -4.72 21.41 -4.14
C GLY A 356 -4.59 19.88 -4.14
N THR A 357 -5.02 19.29 -5.24
CA THR A 357 -5.09 17.83 -5.43
C THR A 357 -4.19 17.37 -6.55
N LEU A 358 -3.42 16.32 -6.30
CA LEU A 358 -2.72 15.55 -7.33
C LEU A 358 -3.60 14.36 -7.71
N THR A 359 -3.72 14.09 -9.01
CA THR A 359 -4.47 12.94 -9.52
C THR A 359 -3.61 12.14 -10.49
N ASN A 360 -3.57 10.83 -10.33
CA ASN A 360 -3.02 9.89 -11.29
C ASN A 360 -4.12 8.97 -11.78
N GLU A 361 -4.32 8.90 -13.10
CA GLU A 361 -5.30 8.04 -13.76
C GLU A 361 -4.59 7.12 -14.73
N GLU A 362 -4.85 5.83 -14.63
CA GLU A 362 -4.27 4.83 -15.51
C GLU A 362 -5.36 3.93 -16.10
N SER A 363 -5.35 3.75 -17.41
CA SER A 363 -6.16 2.77 -18.13
C SER A 363 -5.24 1.71 -18.72
N ASN A 364 -5.66 0.47 -18.65
CA ASN A 364 -4.90 -0.65 -19.18
C ASN A 364 -5.80 -1.58 -20.00
N ILE A 365 -5.34 -1.99 -21.18
CA ILE A 365 -5.97 -3.03 -22.00
C ILE A 365 -4.90 -4.06 -22.31
N THR A 366 -5.18 -5.32 -22.02
CA THR A 366 -4.22 -6.41 -22.19
C THR A 366 -4.84 -7.56 -22.97
N PHE A 367 -4.08 -8.12 -23.89
CA PHE A 367 -4.39 -9.39 -24.54
C PHE A 367 -3.19 -10.32 -24.36
N ASP A 368 -3.43 -11.47 -23.75
CA ASP A 368 -2.44 -12.51 -23.54
C ASP A 368 -2.86 -13.81 -24.22
N ALA A 369 -1.87 -14.54 -24.75
CA ALA A 369 -2.06 -15.85 -25.32
C ALA A 369 -0.93 -16.78 -24.87
N GLN A 370 -1.28 -17.97 -24.42
CA GLN A 370 -0.30 -18.97 -23.97
C GLN A 370 -0.68 -20.38 -24.46
N ARG A 371 0.36 -21.19 -24.67
CA ARG A 371 0.21 -22.58 -25.10
C ARG A 371 1.37 -23.43 -24.61
N PHE A 372 1.06 -24.68 -24.27
CA PHE A 372 2.07 -25.71 -24.03
C PHE A 372 2.25 -26.56 -25.29
N VAL A 373 3.50 -26.80 -25.65
CA VAL A 373 3.87 -27.66 -26.78
C VAL A 373 4.77 -28.77 -26.26
N PRO A 374 4.41 -30.04 -26.47
CA PRO A 374 5.31 -31.14 -26.12
C PRO A 374 6.69 -30.96 -26.78
N PHE A 375 7.74 -31.03 -25.98
CA PHE A 375 9.12 -30.87 -26.40
C PHE A 375 9.95 -32.11 -26.01
N VAL A 376 11.26 -32.07 -26.16
CA VAL A 376 12.15 -33.23 -26.00
C VAL A 376 12.10 -33.78 -24.56
N ASN A 377 12.12 -35.11 -24.39
CA ASN A 377 12.22 -35.84 -23.11
C ASN A 377 11.06 -35.61 -22.11
N ASN A 378 9.82 -35.60 -22.56
CA ASN A 378 8.66 -35.39 -21.68
C ASN A 378 8.61 -34.03 -20.98
N SER A 379 9.35 -33.04 -21.46
CA SER A 379 9.20 -31.67 -21.01
C SER A 379 8.34 -30.88 -21.99
N ASP A 380 7.52 -29.95 -21.47
CA ASP A 380 6.71 -29.06 -22.26
C ASP A 380 7.42 -27.73 -22.51
N LEU A 381 7.38 -27.26 -23.76
CA LEU A 381 7.79 -25.91 -24.11
C LEU A 381 6.59 -24.98 -23.93
N SER A 382 6.75 -23.97 -23.10
CA SER A 382 5.76 -22.91 -22.98
C SER A 382 6.00 -21.82 -24.01
N ILE A 383 4.98 -21.48 -24.75
CA ILE A 383 4.94 -20.34 -25.67
C ILE A 383 3.92 -19.36 -25.15
N ALA A 384 4.34 -18.13 -24.88
CA ALA A 384 3.43 -17.06 -24.46
C ALA A 384 3.77 -15.76 -25.17
N PHE A 385 2.75 -15.02 -25.57
CA PHE A 385 2.88 -13.64 -26.06
C PHE A 385 1.72 -12.81 -25.55
N GLY A 386 1.93 -11.51 -25.46
CA GLY A 386 0.90 -10.59 -25.03
C GLY A 386 1.18 -9.18 -25.52
N VAL A 387 0.14 -8.37 -25.52
CA VAL A 387 0.18 -6.94 -25.81
C VAL A 387 -0.59 -6.21 -24.73
N SER A 388 -0.01 -5.14 -24.21
CA SER A 388 -0.66 -4.23 -23.28
C SER A 388 -0.56 -2.79 -23.77
N TYR A 389 -1.62 -2.03 -23.56
CA TYR A 389 -1.70 -0.60 -23.85
C TYR A 389 -2.16 0.13 -22.62
#